data_43139ae4f04fd2db9464e88dcb3c93b9
#
_entry.id   43139ae4f04fd2db9464e88dcb3c93b9
#
_cell.length_a   1.000
_cell.length_b   1.000
_cell.length_c   1.000
_cell.angle_alpha   90.00
_cell.angle_beta   90.00
_cell.angle_gamma   90.00
#
_symmetry.space_group_name_H-M   'P 1'
#
loop_
_entity.id
_entity.type
_entity.pdbx_description
1 polymer ?
#
loop_
_entity_poly.entity_id
_entity_poly.type
_entity_poly.pdbx_seq_one_letter_code
_entity_poly.pdbx_strand_id
1 'polypeptide(L)'
;MGRRMVFPKSTPLSMSSRRRPGFTLIELLTAIAIIGVLAAALFPAIGGIRKRARQSSAQTAFSQWASALARYKQTYGFYPNIGSTYSTTTDTLHDLGDAAVNGRFVRALSGRQPTGSALSVADRRALNRNAEEFVAFGRDDFEDPANFSDASRLVDRFGNRRIRVIFDTDNNTSIRNINPPGGAASLPGELGNMATAAGLPARIIIYTTDLGDDFESFDGLGASDFAQVFAIQ
;
A
#
# COMPACT_ATOMS: atom_id res chain seq x y z
N MET A 1 67.44 64.20 31.28
CA MET A 1 66.09 64.09 31.86
C MET A 1 65.43 62.78 31.36
N GLY A 2 65.62 61.67 32.09
CA GLY A 2 65.14 60.35 31.67
C GLY A 2 63.82 60.03 32.37
N ARG A 3 62.76 59.80 31.59
CA ARG A 3 61.42 59.40 32.06
C ARG A 3 61.37 57.86 32.11
N ARG A 4 61.37 57.34 33.35
CA ARG A 4 61.14 55.90 33.56
C ARG A 4 59.66 55.59 33.29
N MET A 5 59.37 54.74 32.29
CA MET A 5 58.04 54.11 32.09
C MET A 5 57.81 52.99 33.12
N VAL A 6 56.78 53.11 33.92
CA VAL A 6 56.34 52.11 34.87
C VAL A 6 55.26 51.29 34.15
N PHE A 7 55.53 50.02 33.89
CA PHE A 7 54.50 49.07 33.35
C PHE A 7 53.65 48.59 34.48
N PRO A 8 52.32 48.57 34.29
CA PRO A 8 51.44 48.02 35.32
C PRO A 8 51.57 46.47 35.35
N LYS A 9 51.68 45.91 36.53
CA LYS A 9 51.66 44.45 36.79
C LYS A 9 50.35 43.88 36.38
N SER A 10 50.30 42.96 35.42
CA SER A 10 49.19 42.19 35.03
C SER A 10 48.86 41.19 36.13
N THR A 11 47.69 41.33 36.73
CA THR A 11 47.09 40.36 37.67
C THR A 11 46.65 39.12 36.91
N PRO A 12 47.05 37.89 37.30
CA PRO A 12 46.56 36.71 36.64
C PRO A 12 45.09 36.48 37.00
N LEU A 13 44.22 36.38 36.00
CA LEU A 13 42.83 35.97 36.15
C LEU A 13 42.83 34.51 36.55
N SER A 14 42.43 34.24 37.82
CA SER A 14 42.18 32.88 38.33
C SER A 14 40.96 32.32 37.60
N MET A 15 41.19 31.46 36.61
CA MET A 15 40.13 30.63 36.02
C MET A 15 39.69 29.58 37.04
N SER A 16 38.58 29.86 37.72
CA SER A 16 37.90 28.87 38.54
C SER A 16 37.41 27.73 37.64
N SER A 17 38.13 26.62 37.67
CA SER A 17 37.76 25.36 37.05
C SER A 17 36.53 24.83 37.77
N ARG A 18 35.30 25.09 37.28
CA ARG A 18 34.09 24.43 37.72
C ARG A 18 34.23 22.95 37.41
N ARG A 19 34.52 22.14 38.44
CA ARG A 19 34.45 20.67 38.35
C ARG A 19 33.00 20.32 37.98
N ARG A 20 32.78 19.79 36.78
CA ARG A 20 31.52 19.21 36.38
C ARG A 20 31.32 17.97 37.23
N PRO A 21 30.19 17.81 37.94
CA PRO A 21 29.89 16.56 38.69
C PRO A 21 29.92 15.40 37.67
N GLY A 22 30.72 14.39 37.94
CA GLY A 22 30.72 13.14 37.18
C GLY A 22 29.46 12.35 37.51
N PHE A 23 28.92 11.64 36.52
CA PHE A 23 27.80 10.73 36.69
C PHE A 23 28.20 9.59 37.63
N THR A 24 27.37 9.24 38.58
CA THR A 24 27.60 8.09 39.44
C THR A 24 27.20 6.78 38.72
N LEU A 25 27.85 5.69 39.04
CA LEU A 25 27.56 4.39 38.45
C LEU A 25 26.12 3.96 38.71
N ILE A 26 25.56 4.33 39.89
CA ILE A 26 24.17 4.02 40.24
C ILE A 26 23.16 4.84 39.45
N GLU A 27 23.46 6.10 39.13
CA GLU A 27 22.58 6.92 38.26
C GLU A 27 22.50 6.36 36.85
N LEU A 28 23.64 5.86 36.30
CA LEU A 28 23.63 5.22 35.01
C LEU A 28 22.82 3.91 35.03
N LEU A 29 23.04 3.12 36.08
CA LEU A 29 22.36 1.81 36.23
C LEU A 29 20.85 1.98 36.41
N THR A 30 20.40 2.96 37.20
CA THR A 30 18.96 3.24 37.37
C THR A 30 18.34 3.79 36.07
N ALA A 31 19.05 4.63 35.33
CA ALA A 31 18.58 5.15 34.05
C ALA A 31 18.36 4.03 33.02
N ILE A 32 19.32 3.11 32.85
CA ILE A 32 19.16 1.98 31.91
C ILE A 32 18.09 1.00 32.37
N ALA A 33 17.91 0.79 33.68
CA ALA A 33 16.85 -0.05 34.22
C ALA A 33 15.47 0.50 33.88
N ILE A 34 15.25 1.81 34.05
CA ILE A 34 13.99 2.47 33.72
C ILE A 34 13.73 2.38 32.21
N ILE A 35 14.74 2.68 31.36
CA ILE A 35 14.63 2.58 29.91
C ILE A 35 14.31 1.15 29.49
N GLY A 36 14.94 0.13 30.13
CA GLY A 36 14.68 -1.27 29.85
C GLY A 36 13.23 -1.68 30.15
N VAL A 37 12.67 -1.24 31.28
CA VAL A 37 11.28 -1.50 31.62
C VAL A 37 10.31 -0.82 30.66
N LEU A 38 10.56 0.44 30.30
CA LEU A 38 9.74 1.18 29.36
C LEU A 38 9.80 0.57 27.95
N ALA A 39 11.00 0.18 27.50
CA ALA A 39 11.19 -0.50 26.22
C ALA A 39 10.43 -1.82 26.17
N ALA A 40 10.54 -2.65 27.22
CA ALA A 40 9.85 -3.94 27.29
C ALA A 40 8.32 -3.80 27.21
N ALA A 41 7.74 -2.73 27.76
CA ALA A 41 6.32 -2.44 27.66
C ALA A 41 5.88 -1.95 26.25
N LEU A 42 6.77 -1.28 25.52
CA LEU A 42 6.47 -0.70 24.20
C LEU A 42 6.59 -1.72 23.05
N PHE A 43 7.49 -2.72 23.15
CA PHE A 43 7.73 -3.67 22.09
C PHE A 43 6.48 -4.39 21.57
N PRO A 44 5.59 -4.95 22.39
CA PRO A 44 4.39 -5.64 21.90
C PRO A 44 3.38 -4.70 21.22
N ALA A 45 3.37 -3.42 21.56
CA ALA A 45 2.43 -2.46 20.96
C ALA A 45 2.82 -2.08 19.51
N ILE A 46 4.11 -2.12 19.15
CA ILE A 46 4.61 -1.68 17.84
C ILE A 46 4.10 -2.58 16.71
N GLY A 47 4.03 -3.90 16.93
CA GLY A 47 3.55 -4.86 15.93
C GLY A 47 2.10 -4.58 15.50
N GLY A 48 1.22 -4.35 16.46
CA GLY A 48 -0.19 -4.04 16.19
C GLY A 48 -0.39 -2.71 15.44
N ILE A 49 0.41 -1.70 15.76
CA ILE A 49 0.35 -0.39 15.10
C ILE A 49 0.80 -0.51 13.64
N ARG A 50 1.89 -1.21 13.37
CA ARG A 50 2.39 -1.44 12.00
C ARG A 50 1.36 -2.17 11.12
N LYS A 51 0.71 -3.21 11.67
CA LYS A 51 -0.35 -3.94 10.97
C LYS A 51 -1.50 -3.01 10.58
N ARG A 52 -2.03 -2.24 11.53
CA ARG A 52 -3.11 -1.27 11.28
C ARG A 52 -2.72 -0.20 10.27
N ALA A 53 -1.49 0.30 10.32
CA ALA A 53 -0.99 1.29 9.36
C ALA A 53 -0.93 0.72 7.94
N ARG A 54 -0.43 -0.50 7.76
CA ARG A 54 -0.41 -1.19 6.46
C ARG A 54 -1.83 -1.44 5.93
N GLN A 55 -2.74 -1.89 6.79
CA GLN A 55 -4.14 -2.11 6.45
C GLN A 55 -4.82 -0.82 5.96
N SER A 56 -4.68 0.28 6.72
CA SER A 56 -5.22 1.58 6.33
C SER A 56 -4.60 2.09 5.02
N SER A 57 -3.30 1.89 4.83
CA SER A 57 -2.63 2.28 3.59
C SER A 57 -3.10 1.46 2.38
N ALA A 58 -3.29 0.14 2.53
CA ALA A 58 -3.82 -0.72 1.48
C ALA A 58 -5.26 -0.34 1.12
N GLN A 59 -6.11 -0.08 2.12
CA GLN A 59 -7.49 0.37 1.92
C GLN A 59 -7.55 1.71 1.19
N THR A 60 -6.64 2.64 1.53
CA THR A 60 -6.54 3.93 0.83
C THR A 60 -6.15 3.74 -0.64
N ALA A 61 -5.17 2.86 -0.92
CA ALA A 61 -4.76 2.56 -2.29
C ALA A 61 -5.92 1.96 -3.10
N PHE A 62 -6.65 0.99 -2.55
CA PHE A 62 -7.81 0.39 -3.23
C PHE A 62 -8.93 1.39 -3.48
N SER A 63 -9.18 2.29 -2.52
CA SER A 63 -10.17 3.37 -2.70
C SER A 63 -9.74 4.35 -3.80
N GLN A 64 -8.46 4.64 -3.93
CA GLN A 64 -7.91 5.44 -5.02
C GLN A 64 -8.08 4.74 -6.38
N TRP A 65 -7.82 3.44 -6.45
CA TRP A 65 -8.00 2.66 -7.68
C TRP A 65 -9.48 2.56 -8.07
N ALA A 66 -10.37 2.35 -7.10
CA ALA A 66 -11.81 2.34 -7.35
C ALA A 66 -12.28 3.70 -7.88
N SER A 67 -11.81 4.80 -7.27
CA SER A 67 -12.11 6.15 -7.77
C SER A 67 -11.55 6.43 -9.17
N ALA A 68 -10.35 5.89 -9.48
CA ALA A 68 -9.75 5.98 -10.80
C ALA A 68 -10.58 5.21 -11.85
N LEU A 69 -11.07 4.01 -11.51
CA LEU A 69 -11.96 3.21 -12.36
C LEU A 69 -13.30 3.93 -12.61
N ALA A 70 -13.86 4.58 -11.58
CA ALA A 70 -15.08 5.38 -11.75
C ALA A 70 -14.86 6.56 -12.71
N ARG A 71 -13.73 7.28 -12.59
CA ARG A 71 -13.35 8.35 -13.51
C ARG A 71 -13.09 7.81 -14.92
N TYR A 72 -12.45 6.66 -15.05
CA TYR A 72 -12.26 5.99 -16.34
C TYR A 72 -13.62 5.73 -17.03
N LYS A 73 -14.60 5.17 -16.30
CA LYS A 73 -15.96 4.94 -16.80
C LYS A 73 -16.65 6.24 -17.20
N GLN A 74 -16.46 7.32 -16.43
CA GLN A 74 -17.01 8.64 -16.78
C GLN A 74 -16.41 9.18 -18.08
N THR A 75 -15.12 9.00 -18.31
CA THR A 75 -14.41 9.48 -19.50
C THR A 75 -14.75 8.66 -20.75
N TYR A 76 -14.80 7.33 -20.63
CA TYR A 76 -14.94 6.43 -21.79
C TYR A 76 -16.33 5.80 -21.95
N GLY A 77 -17.20 5.89 -20.92
CA GLY A 77 -18.55 5.31 -20.92
C GLY A 77 -18.61 3.83 -20.54
N PHE A 78 -17.46 3.18 -20.33
CA PHE A 78 -17.34 1.75 -19.98
C PHE A 78 -16.15 1.52 -19.07
N TYR A 79 -16.14 0.36 -18.39
CA TYR A 79 -14.95 -0.07 -17.62
C TYR A 79 -13.88 -0.65 -18.54
N PRO A 80 -12.58 -0.58 -18.14
CA PRO A 80 -11.51 -1.09 -18.96
C PRO A 80 -11.60 -2.61 -19.15
N ASN A 81 -11.38 -3.09 -20.38
CA ASN A 81 -11.27 -4.52 -20.66
C ASN A 81 -9.90 -5.05 -20.22
N ILE A 82 -9.79 -5.43 -18.95
CA ILE A 82 -8.54 -5.93 -18.37
C ILE A 82 -8.43 -7.45 -18.39
N GLY A 83 -9.53 -8.17 -18.57
CA GLY A 83 -9.57 -9.63 -18.60
C GLY A 83 -9.41 -10.23 -20.01
N SER A 84 -9.37 -11.55 -20.06
CA SER A 84 -9.45 -12.31 -21.33
C SER A 84 -10.88 -12.32 -21.87
N THR A 85 -11.87 -12.22 -21.01
CA THR A 85 -13.30 -12.20 -21.34
C THR A 85 -13.88 -10.87 -20.85
N TYR A 86 -14.47 -10.13 -21.75
CA TYR A 86 -15.26 -8.93 -21.44
C TYR A 86 -16.72 -9.25 -21.66
N SER A 87 -17.50 -9.12 -20.61
CA SER A 87 -18.97 -9.26 -20.67
C SER A 87 -19.60 -7.90 -20.41
N THR A 88 -20.65 -7.58 -21.13
CA THR A 88 -21.53 -6.42 -20.87
C THR A 88 -22.83 -6.82 -20.19
N THR A 89 -23.01 -8.11 -19.94
CA THR A 89 -24.26 -8.67 -19.39
C THR A 89 -24.08 -9.38 -18.05
N THR A 90 -22.83 -9.63 -17.66
CA THR A 90 -22.51 -10.30 -16.38
C THR A 90 -21.27 -9.67 -15.76
N ASP A 91 -21.30 -9.50 -14.47
CA ASP A 91 -20.14 -9.01 -13.73
C ASP A 91 -19.03 -10.05 -13.78
N THR A 92 -17.81 -9.59 -13.92
CA THR A 92 -16.63 -10.44 -14.09
C THR A 92 -15.59 -10.13 -13.02
N LEU A 93 -15.12 -11.18 -12.37
CA LEU A 93 -13.99 -11.09 -11.45
C LEU A 93 -12.68 -11.11 -12.22
N HIS A 94 -11.84 -10.12 -11.97
CA HIS A 94 -10.51 -10.00 -12.55
C HIS A 94 -9.44 -10.21 -11.47
N ASP A 95 -8.50 -11.12 -11.77
CA ASP A 95 -7.40 -11.45 -10.87
C ASP A 95 -6.14 -10.67 -11.26
N LEU A 96 -5.73 -9.71 -10.45
CA LEU A 96 -4.47 -8.97 -10.66
C LEU A 96 -3.22 -9.81 -10.36
N GLY A 97 -3.37 -11.01 -9.77
CA GLY A 97 -2.30 -11.99 -9.68
C GLY A 97 -1.87 -12.55 -11.04
N ASP A 98 -2.76 -12.50 -12.05
CA ASP A 98 -2.42 -12.79 -13.45
C ASP A 98 -1.66 -11.61 -14.06
N ALA A 99 -0.46 -11.87 -14.60
CA ALA A 99 0.41 -10.82 -15.14
C ALA A 99 -0.21 -10.06 -16.33
N ALA A 100 -1.00 -10.74 -17.17
CA ALA A 100 -1.65 -10.10 -18.31
C ALA A 100 -2.80 -9.18 -17.86
N VAL A 101 -3.60 -9.62 -16.91
CA VAL A 101 -4.69 -8.82 -16.31
C VAL A 101 -4.11 -7.62 -15.57
N ASN A 102 -3.08 -7.84 -14.75
CA ASN A 102 -2.38 -6.79 -14.04
C ASN A 102 -1.80 -5.73 -14.98
N GLY A 103 -1.05 -6.14 -15.97
CA GLY A 103 -0.46 -5.22 -16.94
C GLY A 103 -1.52 -4.39 -17.69
N ARG A 104 -2.67 -4.98 -18.03
CA ARG A 104 -3.79 -4.24 -18.63
C ARG A 104 -4.42 -3.26 -17.66
N PHE A 105 -4.60 -3.65 -16.39
CA PHE A 105 -5.12 -2.78 -15.33
C PHE A 105 -4.25 -1.54 -15.14
N VAL A 106 -2.94 -1.74 -14.99
CA VAL A 106 -1.99 -0.62 -14.84
C VAL A 106 -2.05 0.30 -16.05
N ARG A 107 -1.93 -0.25 -17.26
CA ARG A 107 -1.94 0.54 -18.50
C ARG A 107 -3.24 1.30 -18.73
N ALA A 108 -4.38 0.70 -18.37
CA ALA A 108 -5.67 1.36 -18.47
C ALA A 108 -5.76 2.58 -17.55
N LEU A 109 -5.29 2.47 -16.31
CA LEU A 109 -5.45 3.52 -15.31
C LEU A 109 -4.32 4.55 -15.30
N SER A 110 -3.07 4.16 -15.60
CA SER A 110 -1.95 5.11 -15.62
C SER A 110 -1.75 5.80 -16.98
N GLY A 111 -2.33 5.25 -18.06
CA GLY A 111 -2.03 5.73 -19.40
C GLY A 111 -0.59 5.48 -19.86
N ARG A 112 0.16 4.67 -19.14
CA ARG A 112 1.58 4.35 -19.36
C ARG A 112 1.85 2.88 -19.09
N GLN A 113 3.01 2.40 -19.53
CA GLN A 113 3.56 1.12 -19.08
C GLN A 113 3.93 1.21 -17.58
N PRO A 114 4.00 0.10 -16.85
CA PRO A 114 4.45 0.09 -15.46
C PRO A 114 5.76 0.86 -15.24
N THR A 115 6.74 0.72 -16.12
CA THR A 115 8.02 1.45 -16.06
C THR A 115 7.92 2.96 -16.37
N GLY A 116 6.72 3.47 -16.71
CA GLY A 116 6.48 4.87 -17.07
C GLY A 116 6.66 5.19 -18.56
N SER A 117 7.07 4.22 -19.38
CA SER A 117 7.18 4.42 -20.84
C SER A 117 5.79 4.56 -21.48
N ALA A 118 5.75 5.18 -22.67
CA ALA A 118 4.50 5.41 -23.39
C ALA A 118 3.81 4.11 -23.78
N LEU A 119 2.47 4.11 -23.81
CA LEU A 119 1.70 2.99 -24.31
C LEU A 119 1.95 2.75 -25.81
N SER A 120 1.96 1.49 -26.21
CA SER A 120 1.90 1.11 -27.62
C SER A 120 0.61 1.64 -28.28
N VAL A 121 0.61 1.75 -29.61
CA VAL A 121 -0.60 2.14 -30.36
C VAL A 121 -1.73 1.14 -30.14
N ALA A 122 -1.42 -0.15 -30.00
CA ALA A 122 -2.40 -1.19 -29.72
C ALA A 122 -2.99 -1.05 -28.32
N ASP A 123 -2.16 -0.84 -27.31
CA ASP A 123 -2.63 -0.63 -25.92
C ASP A 123 -3.47 0.64 -25.78
N ARG A 124 -3.08 1.72 -26.44
CA ARG A 124 -3.87 2.95 -26.46
C ARG A 124 -5.26 2.73 -27.04
N ARG A 125 -5.37 1.98 -28.15
CA ARG A 125 -6.68 1.67 -28.74
C ARG A 125 -7.53 0.76 -27.89
N ALA A 126 -6.90 -0.20 -27.23
CA ALA A 126 -7.61 -1.23 -26.48
C ALA A 126 -7.98 -0.80 -25.04
N LEU A 127 -7.11 -0.01 -24.38
CA LEU A 127 -7.19 0.23 -22.95
C LEU A 127 -7.39 1.70 -22.60
N ASN A 128 -6.59 2.62 -23.16
CA ASN A 128 -6.65 4.03 -22.77
C ASN A 128 -6.29 4.92 -23.97
N ARG A 129 -7.29 5.26 -24.75
CA ARG A 129 -7.15 5.96 -26.03
C ARG A 129 -6.39 7.27 -25.93
N ASN A 130 -6.64 8.02 -24.86
CA ASN A 130 -6.06 9.34 -24.67
C ASN A 130 -4.74 9.30 -23.89
N ALA A 131 -4.32 8.11 -23.42
CA ALA A 131 -3.22 7.91 -22.47
C ALA A 131 -3.37 8.82 -21.23
N GLU A 132 -4.62 8.96 -20.75
CA GLU A 132 -4.98 9.78 -19.59
C GLU A 132 -4.55 9.06 -18.30
N GLU A 133 -3.99 9.82 -17.37
CA GLU A 133 -3.58 9.30 -16.07
C GLU A 133 -4.72 9.47 -15.07
N PHE A 134 -5.41 8.36 -14.75
CA PHE A 134 -6.45 8.32 -13.73
C PHE A 134 -5.86 8.06 -12.34
N VAL A 135 -4.75 7.32 -12.28
CA VAL A 135 -3.96 7.07 -11.08
C VAL A 135 -2.50 6.85 -11.44
N ALA A 136 -1.60 7.39 -10.63
CA ALA A 136 -0.18 7.11 -10.72
C ALA A 136 0.17 5.91 -9.84
N PHE A 137 0.89 4.93 -10.39
CA PHE A 137 1.45 3.82 -9.62
C PHE A 137 2.91 4.11 -9.31
N GLY A 138 3.25 4.02 -8.03
CA GLY A 138 4.63 4.12 -7.58
C GLY A 138 5.37 2.78 -7.75
N ARG A 139 6.70 2.84 -7.76
CA ARG A 139 7.53 1.63 -7.83
C ARG A 139 7.28 0.66 -6.67
N ASP A 140 6.95 1.21 -5.49
CA ASP A 140 6.66 0.46 -4.28
C ASP A 140 5.27 -0.20 -4.29
N ASP A 141 4.45 0.06 -5.31
CA ASP A 141 3.17 -0.62 -5.51
C ASP A 141 3.33 -1.96 -6.24
N PHE A 142 4.54 -2.27 -6.73
CA PHE A 142 4.82 -3.48 -7.48
C PHE A 142 5.68 -4.46 -6.69
N GLU A 143 5.54 -5.76 -7.04
CA GLU A 143 6.44 -6.79 -6.56
C GLU A 143 7.87 -6.51 -7.03
N ASP A 144 8.84 -6.84 -6.19
CA ASP A 144 10.27 -6.71 -6.48
C ASP A 144 10.66 -5.33 -7.07
N PRO A 145 10.62 -4.25 -6.28
CA PRO A 145 11.02 -2.92 -6.75
C PRO A 145 12.47 -2.85 -7.24
N ALA A 146 13.32 -3.82 -6.87
CA ALA A 146 14.71 -3.88 -7.30
C ALA A 146 14.84 -4.33 -8.77
N ASN A 147 13.99 -5.29 -9.21
CA ASN A 147 13.95 -5.80 -10.59
C ASN A 147 12.69 -5.33 -11.33
N PHE A 148 12.31 -4.09 -11.13
CA PHE A 148 11.10 -3.50 -11.67
C PHE A 148 11.08 -3.46 -13.21
N SER A 149 10.01 -3.98 -13.80
CA SER A 149 9.82 -4.09 -15.25
C SER A 149 8.34 -3.91 -15.64
N ASP A 150 8.06 -3.88 -16.93
CA ASP A 150 6.68 -3.83 -17.46
C ASP A 150 5.86 -5.10 -17.17
N ALA A 151 6.51 -6.18 -16.73
CA ALA A 151 5.87 -7.43 -16.30
C ALA A 151 5.64 -7.49 -14.78
N SER A 152 6.14 -6.52 -14.01
CA SER A 152 5.95 -6.47 -12.57
C SER A 152 4.48 -6.32 -12.20
N ARG A 153 4.05 -7.07 -11.18
CA ARG A 153 2.65 -7.11 -10.73
C ARG A 153 2.44 -6.22 -9.52
N LEU A 154 1.26 -5.63 -9.44
CA LEU A 154 0.83 -4.88 -8.27
C LEU A 154 0.73 -5.79 -7.05
N VAL A 155 1.11 -5.25 -5.92
CA VAL A 155 0.97 -5.87 -4.61
C VAL A 155 0.28 -4.90 -3.65
N ASP A 156 -0.40 -5.43 -2.66
CA ASP A 156 -0.88 -4.60 -1.57
C ASP A 156 0.27 -4.23 -0.60
N ARG A 157 -0.03 -3.48 0.46
CA ARG A 157 0.96 -3.06 1.46
C ARG A 157 1.49 -4.20 2.35
N PHE A 158 0.97 -5.41 2.16
CA PHE A 158 1.46 -6.64 2.79
C PHE A 158 2.28 -7.51 1.83
N GLY A 159 2.45 -7.09 0.57
CA GLY A 159 3.12 -7.86 -0.48
C GLY A 159 2.23 -8.90 -1.16
N ASN A 160 0.92 -8.87 -0.92
CA ASN A 160 -0.01 -9.83 -1.49
C ASN A 160 -0.35 -9.46 -2.95
N ARG A 161 -0.18 -10.41 -3.86
CA ARG A 161 -0.51 -10.30 -5.30
C ARG A 161 -1.95 -10.67 -5.63
N ARG A 162 -2.65 -11.33 -4.70
CA ARG A 162 -4.02 -11.85 -4.93
C ARG A 162 -5.08 -10.77 -4.75
N ILE A 163 -4.92 -9.69 -5.51
CA ILE A 163 -5.86 -8.58 -5.55
C ILE A 163 -6.92 -8.91 -6.61
N ARG A 164 -8.18 -8.84 -6.22
CA ARG A 164 -9.33 -9.06 -7.08
C ARG A 164 -10.06 -7.76 -7.35
N VAL A 165 -10.46 -7.58 -8.59
CA VAL A 165 -11.21 -6.41 -9.03
C VAL A 165 -12.47 -6.88 -9.74
N ILE A 166 -13.61 -6.29 -9.41
CA ILE A 166 -14.90 -6.58 -10.03
C ILE A 166 -15.57 -5.26 -10.39
N PHE A 167 -16.18 -5.22 -11.55
CA PHE A 167 -16.98 -4.08 -12.00
C PHE A 167 -18.43 -4.49 -12.24
N ASP A 168 -19.37 -3.60 -11.95
CA ASP A 168 -20.74 -3.65 -12.42
C ASP A 168 -20.75 -3.35 -13.93
N THR A 169 -20.60 -4.39 -14.75
CA THR A 169 -20.49 -4.28 -16.22
C THR A 169 -21.85 -4.26 -16.88
N ASP A 170 -22.88 -4.85 -16.28
CA ASP A 170 -24.26 -4.83 -16.79
C ASP A 170 -25.03 -3.57 -16.38
N ASN A 171 -24.41 -2.68 -15.58
CA ASN A 171 -24.97 -1.41 -15.09
C ASN A 171 -26.26 -1.56 -14.27
N ASN A 172 -26.44 -2.68 -13.58
CA ASN A 172 -27.58 -2.92 -12.71
C ASN A 172 -27.41 -2.36 -11.28
N THR A 173 -26.26 -1.73 -10.99
CA THR A 173 -25.88 -1.18 -9.67
C THR A 173 -25.66 -2.20 -8.57
N SER A 174 -25.47 -3.46 -8.94
CA SER A 174 -25.25 -4.56 -8.00
C SER A 174 -24.28 -5.57 -8.59
N ILE A 175 -23.29 -5.96 -7.82
CA ILE A 175 -22.37 -7.04 -8.17
C ILE A 175 -22.90 -8.34 -7.59
N ARG A 176 -23.17 -9.32 -8.46
CA ARG A 176 -23.85 -10.58 -8.08
C ARG A 176 -23.37 -11.79 -8.90
N ASN A 177 -23.68 -12.97 -8.38
CA ASN A 177 -23.35 -14.25 -9.01
C ASN A 177 -21.86 -14.42 -9.31
N ILE A 178 -21.01 -13.77 -8.53
CA ILE A 178 -19.57 -13.92 -8.64
C ILE A 178 -19.16 -15.26 -8.05
N ASN A 179 -18.44 -16.05 -8.85
CA ASN A 179 -17.84 -17.31 -8.40
C ASN A 179 -16.32 -17.12 -8.22
N PRO A 180 -15.84 -16.74 -7.03
CA PRO A 180 -14.42 -16.54 -6.80
C PRO A 180 -13.68 -17.89 -6.75
N PRO A 181 -12.40 -17.93 -7.06
CA PRO A 181 -11.54 -19.08 -6.80
C PRO A 181 -11.58 -19.44 -5.31
N GLY A 182 -11.86 -20.71 -4.99
CA GLY A 182 -12.08 -21.17 -3.62
C GLY A 182 -13.54 -21.06 -3.14
N GLY A 183 -14.46 -20.61 -4.01
CA GLY A 183 -15.90 -20.51 -3.73
C GLY A 183 -16.26 -19.34 -2.82
N ALA A 184 -17.55 -19.23 -2.50
CA ALA A 184 -18.08 -18.15 -1.66
C ALA A 184 -17.45 -18.07 -0.26
N ALA A 185 -16.97 -19.19 0.27
CA ALA A 185 -16.31 -19.25 1.57
C ALA A 185 -14.94 -18.53 1.62
N SER A 186 -14.32 -18.29 0.46
CA SER A 186 -13.07 -17.54 0.36
C SER A 186 -13.26 -16.02 0.36
N LEU A 187 -14.51 -15.56 0.36
CA LEU A 187 -14.85 -14.14 0.38
C LEU A 187 -14.80 -13.58 1.80
N PRO A 188 -14.36 -12.33 1.96
CA PRO A 188 -14.60 -11.57 3.18
C PRO A 188 -16.10 -11.63 3.54
N GLY A 189 -16.44 -11.78 4.83
CA GLY A 189 -17.82 -11.94 5.26
C GLY A 189 -18.77 -10.86 4.75
N GLU A 190 -18.29 -9.62 4.66
CA GLU A 190 -19.05 -8.48 4.13
C GLU A 190 -19.29 -8.58 2.61
N LEU A 191 -18.44 -9.29 1.87
CA LEU A 191 -18.54 -9.51 0.43
C LEU A 191 -19.29 -10.80 0.06
N GLY A 192 -19.71 -11.61 1.04
CA GLY A 192 -20.36 -12.90 0.81
C GLY A 192 -21.58 -12.80 -0.10
N ASN A 193 -22.36 -11.73 -0.02
CA ASN A 193 -23.55 -11.51 -0.83
C ASN A 193 -23.27 -11.39 -2.34
N MET A 194 -22.07 -10.99 -2.76
CA MET A 194 -21.75 -10.91 -4.19
C MET A 194 -21.72 -12.28 -4.89
N ALA A 195 -21.58 -13.39 -4.15
CA ALA A 195 -21.68 -14.74 -4.68
C ALA A 195 -23.14 -15.22 -4.83
N THR A 196 -24.10 -14.46 -4.34
CA THR A 196 -25.53 -14.82 -4.39
C THR A 196 -26.26 -14.07 -5.49
N ALA A 197 -27.49 -14.49 -5.78
CA ALA A 197 -28.38 -13.78 -6.71
C ALA A 197 -28.87 -12.43 -6.15
N ALA A 198 -28.86 -12.23 -4.82
CA ALA A 198 -29.20 -10.97 -4.19
C ALA A 198 -28.15 -9.89 -4.49
N GLY A 199 -26.88 -10.29 -4.59
CA GLY A 199 -25.78 -9.40 -4.90
C GLY A 199 -25.41 -8.43 -3.77
N LEU A 200 -24.41 -7.61 -4.05
CA LEU A 200 -23.96 -6.51 -3.21
C LEU A 200 -24.20 -5.20 -3.97
N PRO A 201 -24.92 -4.22 -3.40
CA PRO A 201 -25.13 -2.92 -4.05
C PRO A 201 -23.80 -2.16 -4.12
N ALA A 202 -23.11 -2.33 -5.23
CA ALA A 202 -21.80 -1.72 -5.51
C ALA A 202 -21.57 -1.66 -7.01
N ARG A 203 -20.72 -0.73 -7.45
CA ARG A 203 -20.29 -0.61 -8.84
C ARG A 203 -18.87 -1.10 -9.08
N ILE A 204 -18.05 -1.03 -8.05
CA ILE A 204 -16.66 -1.45 -8.09
C ILE A 204 -16.33 -2.09 -6.74
N ILE A 205 -15.75 -3.27 -6.76
CA ILE A 205 -15.22 -3.93 -5.58
C ILE A 205 -13.77 -4.30 -5.86
N ILE A 206 -12.88 -3.90 -4.96
CA ILE A 206 -11.48 -4.32 -4.96
C ILE A 206 -11.18 -4.95 -3.61
N TYR A 207 -10.67 -6.17 -3.60
CA TYR A 207 -10.37 -6.87 -2.37
C TYR A 207 -9.17 -7.79 -2.53
N THR A 208 -8.57 -8.18 -1.40
CA THR A 208 -7.54 -9.22 -1.36
C THR A 208 -8.14 -10.51 -0.83
N THR A 209 -7.70 -11.64 -1.40
CA THR A 209 -8.01 -12.96 -0.86
C THR A 209 -6.93 -13.38 0.13
N ASP A 210 -7.27 -14.40 0.94
CA ASP A 210 -6.30 -15.05 1.80
C ASP A 210 -5.05 -15.45 1.02
N LEU A 211 -3.95 -15.34 1.73
CA LEU A 211 -2.62 -15.67 1.24
C LEU A 211 -2.57 -17.19 1.03
N GLY A 212 -2.41 -17.63 -0.20
CA GLY A 212 -2.13 -19.02 -0.47
C GLY A 212 -0.71 -19.41 -0.07
N ASP A 213 -0.36 -20.68 -0.34
CA ASP A 213 0.88 -21.34 0.06
C ASP A 213 2.20 -20.63 -0.36
N ASP A 214 2.12 -19.60 -1.21
CA ASP A 214 3.27 -18.83 -1.70
C ASP A 214 3.68 -17.66 -0.81
N PHE A 215 3.01 -17.48 0.34
CA PHE A 215 3.34 -16.39 1.26
C PHE A 215 4.43 -16.84 2.24
N GLU A 216 5.64 -16.40 2.00
CA GLU A 216 6.66 -16.36 3.05
C GLU A 216 6.21 -15.38 4.14
N SER A 217 6.05 -15.88 5.36
CA SER A 217 5.60 -15.09 6.50
C SER A 217 6.47 -13.84 6.66
N PHE A 218 5.95 -12.71 6.22
CA PHE A 218 6.62 -11.44 6.39
C PHE A 218 6.41 -10.97 7.84
N ASP A 219 7.48 -10.77 8.58
CA ASP A 219 7.48 -10.27 9.97
C ASP A 219 6.74 -11.16 11.01
N GLY A 220 6.67 -12.47 10.84
CA GLY A 220 6.06 -13.36 11.84
C GLY A 220 4.53 -13.25 11.97
N LEU A 221 3.85 -12.63 10.99
CA LEU A 221 2.40 -12.59 10.91
C LEU A 221 1.89 -13.86 10.24
N GLY A 222 0.98 -14.58 10.91
CA GLY A 222 0.31 -15.76 10.34
C GLY A 222 -0.74 -15.38 9.28
N ALA A 223 -1.14 -16.33 8.45
CA ALA A 223 -2.15 -16.12 7.40
C ALA A 223 -3.47 -15.52 7.93
N SER A 224 -3.86 -15.83 9.17
CA SER A 224 -5.02 -15.26 9.85
C SER A 224 -4.88 -13.78 10.22
N ASP A 225 -3.67 -13.24 10.16
CA ASP A 225 -3.38 -11.86 10.57
C ASP A 225 -3.55 -10.84 9.44
N PHE A 226 -3.70 -11.32 8.21
CA PHE A 226 -3.97 -10.45 7.07
C PHE A 226 -5.46 -10.12 7.07
N ALA A 227 -5.78 -8.97 7.60
CA ALA A 227 -7.11 -8.45 7.49
C ALA A 227 -7.45 -8.29 6.00
N GLN A 228 -8.55 -8.89 5.61
CA GLN A 228 -9.12 -8.72 4.30
C GLN A 228 -9.33 -7.22 4.06
N VAL A 229 -8.57 -6.68 3.11
CA VAL A 229 -8.67 -5.27 2.75
C VAL A 229 -9.57 -5.20 1.54
N PHE A 230 -10.58 -4.36 1.60
CA PHE A 230 -11.50 -4.13 0.48
C PHE A 230 -11.88 -2.66 0.35
N ALA A 231 -12.23 -2.25 -0.86
CA ALA A 231 -12.88 -0.99 -1.16
C ALA A 231 -14.16 -1.29 -1.96
N ILE A 232 -15.26 -0.68 -1.54
CA ILE A 232 -16.57 -0.76 -2.19
C ILE A 232 -16.94 0.65 -2.64
N GLN A 233 -17.36 0.80 -3.90
CA GLN A 233 -17.81 2.07 -4.47
C GLN A 233 -19.05 1.89 -5.35
#